data_03f54e447f5affa1da26b0082cdaafd4
#
_entry.id   03f54e447f5affa1da26b0082cdaafd4
#
_cell.length_a   1.000
_cell.length_b   1.000
_cell.length_c   1.000
_cell.angle_alpha   90.00
_cell.angle_beta   90.00
_cell.angle_gamma   90.00
#
_symmetry.space_group_name_H-M   'P 1'
#
loop_
_entity.id
_entity.type
_entity.pdbx_description
1 polymer ?
#
loop_
_entity_poly.entity_id
_entity_poly.type
_entity_poly.pdbx_seq_one_letter_code
_entity_poly.pdbx_strand_id
1 'polypeptide(L)'
;MIRTQLELFPQKIKKGQRTKKIIIRKSSSNYFKDWNESLAFMARNFNPGDRKYYGGMIDGDGSFNTYLPTKRKGIKLMVGLELRHDHAEPLLKLAELFDLTISKKVYLIPKGNTQPSLSVEFSGIKAKLFLFSIYPYLLEKKEKATKVLLQMGCPEQYLLKERQFSFEYLAGYTDSEGTVCFSLQHHVRPQRPTYSSYHMYYQLTSNDGGHLQFIKKSLIDLGFNHFRKDQKRTYEHVKKREGVDYNTNPQTWKPTSVLRLGGTPAQLSKFYEQLEPFILIKHKKENMLHTMKYNHIINIR
;
A
#
# COMPACT_ATOMS: atom_id res chain seq x y z
N MET A 1 -13.19 -4.52 -20.29
CA MET A 1 -14.59 -4.75 -19.82
C MET A 1 -14.87 -4.34 -18.36
N ILE A 2 -13.86 -4.18 -17.48
CA ILE A 2 -14.05 -3.80 -16.05
C ILE A 2 -14.25 -2.28 -15.86
N ARG A 3 -13.74 -1.43 -16.74
CA ARG A 3 -13.92 0.05 -16.65
C ARG A 3 -15.37 0.50 -16.64
N THR A 4 -16.24 -0.17 -17.38
CA THR A 4 -17.66 0.20 -17.53
C THR A 4 -18.52 -0.09 -16.28
N GLN A 5 -18.04 -0.90 -15.35
CA GLN A 5 -18.82 -1.26 -14.13
C GLN A 5 -18.60 -0.29 -12.96
N LEU A 6 -17.54 0.54 -12.97
CA LEU A 6 -17.30 1.53 -11.92
C LEU A 6 -18.17 2.80 -12.08
N GLU A 7 -18.69 3.08 -13.29
CA GLU A 7 -19.55 4.24 -13.57
C GLU A 7 -21.01 4.06 -13.09
N LEU A 8 -21.41 2.85 -12.72
CA LEU A 8 -22.80 2.53 -12.33
C LEU A 8 -23.14 2.80 -10.84
N PHE A 9 -22.30 3.54 -10.12
CA PHE A 9 -22.58 3.82 -8.71
C PHE A 9 -23.40 5.12 -8.54
N PRO A 10 -24.62 5.05 -7.98
CA PRO A 10 -25.46 6.23 -7.77
C PRO A 10 -24.81 7.21 -6.78
N GLN A 11 -24.78 8.47 -7.18
CA GLN A 11 -24.05 9.55 -6.49
C GLN A 11 -24.70 10.06 -5.18
N LYS A 12 -25.87 9.60 -4.76
CA LYS A 12 -26.55 10.14 -3.56
C LYS A 12 -26.96 9.05 -2.58
N ILE A 13 -26.29 9.02 -1.41
CA ILE A 13 -26.73 8.25 -0.23
C ILE A 13 -27.41 9.21 0.74
N LYS A 14 -28.67 8.96 1.06
CA LYS A 14 -29.44 9.74 2.04
C LYS A 14 -28.90 9.49 3.47
N LYS A 15 -28.85 10.56 4.29
CA LYS A 15 -28.49 10.51 5.73
C LYS A 15 -29.27 9.39 6.43
N GLY A 16 -28.55 8.48 7.12
CA GLY A 16 -29.16 7.45 7.96
C GLY A 16 -29.16 6.01 7.40
N GLN A 17 -28.63 5.77 6.19
CA GLN A 17 -28.57 4.40 5.68
C GLN A 17 -27.28 3.69 6.11
N ARG A 18 -27.41 2.51 6.73
CA ARG A 18 -26.33 1.54 6.97
C ARG A 18 -25.68 1.17 5.65
N THR A 19 -24.36 1.01 5.66
CA THR A 19 -23.54 0.59 4.53
C THR A 19 -24.23 -0.51 3.71
N LYS A 20 -24.68 -0.18 2.49
CA LYS A 20 -25.08 -1.23 1.53
C LYS A 20 -23.79 -1.87 1.01
N LYS A 21 -23.60 -3.13 1.36
CA LYS A 21 -22.54 -3.98 0.82
C LYS A 21 -22.91 -4.30 -0.63
N ILE A 22 -22.31 -3.61 -1.61
CA ILE A 22 -22.48 -3.98 -3.01
C ILE A 22 -21.53 -5.16 -3.25
N ILE A 23 -22.08 -6.34 -3.38
CA ILE A 23 -21.33 -7.56 -3.62
C ILE A 23 -21.38 -7.84 -5.13
N ILE A 24 -20.27 -7.64 -5.81
CA ILE A 24 -20.10 -8.14 -7.17
C ILE A 24 -19.72 -9.61 -7.03
N ARG A 25 -20.69 -10.51 -7.20
CA ARG A 25 -20.45 -11.95 -7.15
C ARG A 25 -20.11 -12.45 -8.55
N LYS A 26 -18.87 -12.94 -8.74
CA LYS A 26 -18.59 -13.97 -9.74
C LYS A 26 -18.75 -15.33 -9.06
N SER A 27 -19.23 -16.35 -9.80
CA SER A 27 -19.43 -17.70 -9.28
C SER A 27 -18.14 -18.21 -8.66
N SER A 28 -18.20 -18.58 -7.38
CA SER A 28 -17.09 -19.26 -6.71
C SER A 28 -16.99 -20.67 -7.30
N SER A 29 -16.07 -20.86 -8.23
CA SER A 29 -15.69 -22.20 -8.62
C SER A 29 -14.88 -22.84 -7.50
N ASN A 30 -15.00 -24.17 -7.34
CA ASN A 30 -14.36 -25.01 -6.32
C ASN A 30 -12.83 -25.12 -6.50
N TYR A 31 -12.09 -24.02 -6.61
CA TYR A 31 -10.72 -23.98 -7.09
C TYR A 31 -9.66 -24.57 -6.16
N PHE A 32 -9.96 -24.85 -4.90
CA PHE A 32 -8.91 -25.27 -3.98
C PHE A 32 -9.37 -26.45 -3.12
N LYS A 33 -9.51 -27.61 -3.75
CA LYS A 33 -9.80 -28.85 -3.01
C LYS A 33 -8.55 -29.45 -2.36
N ASP A 34 -7.39 -29.30 -3.00
CA ASP A 34 -6.11 -29.81 -2.53
C ASP A 34 -5.07 -28.70 -2.39
N TRP A 35 -4.20 -28.80 -1.35
CA TRP A 35 -3.12 -27.86 -1.08
C TRP A 35 -2.08 -27.84 -2.19
N ASN A 36 -1.70 -29.01 -2.73
CA ASN A 36 -0.71 -29.11 -3.79
C ASN A 36 -1.20 -28.50 -5.11
N GLU A 37 -2.47 -28.74 -5.46
CA GLU A 37 -3.12 -28.12 -6.61
C GLU A 37 -3.17 -26.60 -6.47
N SER A 38 -3.47 -26.14 -5.26
CA SER A 38 -3.52 -24.71 -4.93
C SER A 38 -2.14 -24.06 -5.01
N LEU A 39 -1.07 -24.71 -4.55
CA LEU A 39 0.30 -24.23 -4.69
C LEU A 39 0.71 -24.19 -6.18
N ALA A 40 0.36 -25.19 -6.96
CA ALA A 40 0.63 -25.22 -8.39
C ALA A 40 -0.12 -24.10 -9.15
N PHE A 41 -1.36 -23.81 -8.75
CA PHE A 41 -2.13 -22.67 -9.27
C PHE A 41 -1.44 -21.35 -8.94
N MET A 42 -1.03 -21.15 -7.68
CA MET A 42 -0.33 -19.94 -7.25
C MET A 42 0.99 -19.74 -7.98
N ALA A 43 1.75 -20.82 -8.19
CA ALA A 43 3.01 -20.75 -8.90
C ALA A 43 2.83 -20.30 -10.36
N ARG A 44 1.74 -20.71 -11.03
CA ARG A 44 1.45 -20.34 -12.41
C ARG A 44 0.83 -18.97 -12.58
N ASN A 45 -0.07 -18.56 -11.70
CA ASN A 45 -0.91 -17.38 -11.88
C ASN A 45 -0.47 -16.18 -11.03
N PHE A 46 0.29 -16.41 -9.97
CA PHE A 46 0.80 -15.36 -9.09
C PHE A 46 2.32 -15.28 -9.23
N ASN A 47 2.77 -14.49 -10.20
CA ASN A 47 4.18 -14.40 -10.56
C ASN A 47 5.03 -13.79 -9.42
N PRO A 48 6.36 -14.00 -9.43
CA PRO A 48 7.25 -13.50 -8.37
C PRO A 48 7.19 -11.98 -8.17
N GLY A 49 7.06 -11.19 -9.24
CA GLY A 49 6.94 -9.73 -9.18
C GLY A 49 5.67 -9.30 -8.44
N ASP A 50 4.53 -9.90 -8.78
CA ASP A 50 3.27 -9.64 -8.08
C ASP A 50 3.34 -10.03 -6.60
N ARG A 51 3.99 -11.17 -6.25
CA ARG A 51 4.16 -11.58 -4.84
C ARG A 51 4.96 -10.54 -4.05
N LYS A 52 6.04 -10.03 -4.61
CA LYS A 52 6.85 -8.96 -4.00
C LYS A 52 6.03 -7.68 -3.83
N TYR A 53 5.34 -7.25 -4.90
CA TYR A 53 4.48 -6.08 -4.88
C TYR A 53 3.41 -6.18 -3.78
N TYR A 54 2.65 -7.27 -3.73
CA TYR A 54 1.63 -7.45 -2.69
C TYR A 54 2.22 -7.70 -1.30
N GLY A 55 3.46 -8.18 -1.20
CA GLY A 55 4.22 -8.16 0.06
C GLY A 55 4.35 -6.75 0.63
N GLY A 56 4.76 -5.80 -0.20
CA GLY A 56 4.82 -4.38 0.16
C GLY A 56 3.46 -3.77 0.49
N MET A 57 2.44 -4.06 -0.32
CA MET A 57 1.07 -3.60 -0.06
C MET A 57 0.51 -4.10 1.28
N ILE A 58 0.75 -5.36 1.62
CA ILE A 58 0.29 -5.94 2.88
C ILE A 58 1.07 -5.37 4.07
N ASP A 59 2.36 -5.11 3.91
CA ASP A 59 3.15 -4.45 4.97
C ASP A 59 2.64 -3.04 5.27
N GLY A 60 2.16 -2.29 4.28
CA GLY A 60 1.50 -1.00 4.49
C GLY A 60 0.05 -1.18 4.96
N ASP A 61 -0.89 -1.17 4.05
CA ASP A 61 -2.34 -1.12 4.32
C ASP A 61 -3.00 -2.48 4.59
N GLY A 62 -2.26 -3.60 4.46
CA GLY A 62 -2.82 -4.93 4.65
C GLY A 62 -3.05 -5.30 6.10
N SER A 63 -4.03 -6.15 6.32
CA SER A 63 -4.30 -6.76 7.63
C SER A 63 -4.45 -8.27 7.51
N PHE A 64 -4.01 -9.00 8.51
CA PHE A 64 -4.29 -10.42 8.64
C PHE A 64 -4.41 -10.83 10.10
N ASN A 65 -5.42 -11.66 10.36
CA ASN A 65 -5.73 -12.14 11.70
C ASN A 65 -6.29 -13.56 11.66
N THR A 66 -6.04 -14.30 12.72
CA THR A 66 -6.71 -15.58 12.96
C THR A 66 -7.91 -15.36 13.87
N TYR A 67 -8.98 -16.13 13.66
CA TYR A 67 -10.15 -16.14 14.52
C TYR A 67 -10.74 -17.53 14.66
N LEU A 68 -11.43 -17.76 15.78
CA LEU A 68 -12.18 -18.98 16.05
C LEU A 68 -13.66 -18.73 15.69
N PRO A 69 -14.19 -19.34 14.65
CA PRO A 69 -15.60 -19.16 14.32
C PRO A 69 -16.48 -19.86 15.37
N THR A 70 -17.51 -19.16 15.84
CA THR A 70 -18.42 -19.63 16.90
C THR A 70 -19.15 -20.96 16.62
N LYS A 71 -19.31 -21.32 15.34
CA LYS A 71 -20.08 -22.50 14.91
C LYS A 71 -19.25 -23.61 14.25
N ARG A 72 -17.92 -23.46 14.15
CA ARG A 72 -17.06 -24.44 13.45
C ARG A 72 -15.79 -24.69 14.25
N LYS A 73 -15.34 -25.94 14.28
CA LYS A 73 -14.03 -26.30 14.83
C LYS A 73 -12.91 -25.79 13.91
N GLY A 74 -11.86 -25.23 14.49
CA GLY A 74 -10.63 -24.82 13.80
C GLY A 74 -10.44 -23.33 13.64
N ILE A 75 -9.17 -22.94 13.61
CA ILE A 75 -8.71 -21.57 13.40
C ILE A 75 -8.90 -21.19 11.93
N LYS A 76 -9.45 -20.03 11.67
CA LYS A 76 -9.53 -19.46 10.33
C LYS A 76 -8.61 -18.26 10.21
N LEU A 77 -7.96 -18.16 9.06
CA LEU A 77 -7.20 -16.99 8.64
C LEU A 77 -8.05 -16.08 7.76
N MET A 78 -8.01 -14.81 8.04
CA MET A 78 -8.53 -13.75 7.19
C MET A 78 -7.38 -12.79 6.85
N VAL A 79 -7.22 -12.48 5.58
CA VAL A 79 -6.29 -11.47 5.07
C VAL A 79 -7.12 -10.44 4.32
N GLY A 80 -6.92 -9.17 4.63
CA GLY A 80 -7.65 -8.07 4.01
C GLY A 80 -6.71 -6.99 3.51
N LEU A 81 -7.10 -6.33 2.43
CA LEU A 81 -6.50 -5.11 1.91
C LEU A 81 -7.60 -4.11 1.65
N GLU A 82 -7.45 -2.88 2.16
CA GLU A 82 -8.41 -1.81 1.99
C GLU A 82 -7.69 -0.56 1.48
N LEU A 83 -8.17 0.01 0.38
CA LEU A 83 -7.63 1.22 -0.23
C LEU A 83 -8.73 2.23 -0.50
N ARG A 84 -8.37 3.49 -0.66
CA ARG A 84 -9.29 4.53 -1.13
C ARG A 84 -9.86 4.14 -2.51
N HIS A 85 -11.08 4.58 -2.78
CA HIS A 85 -11.77 4.27 -4.04
C HIS A 85 -10.99 4.72 -5.29
N ASP A 86 -10.31 5.86 -5.20
CA ASP A 86 -9.47 6.42 -6.28
C ASP A 86 -8.10 5.73 -6.42
N HIS A 87 -7.80 4.74 -5.58
CA HIS A 87 -6.60 3.89 -5.59
C HIS A 87 -6.95 2.42 -5.83
N ALA A 88 -7.94 2.15 -6.65
CA ALA A 88 -8.55 0.83 -6.78
C ALA A 88 -7.72 -0.18 -7.57
N GLU A 89 -6.80 0.27 -8.41
CA GLU A 89 -6.10 -0.58 -9.38
C GLU A 89 -5.44 -1.82 -8.74
N PRO A 90 -4.71 -1.72 -7.62
CA PRO A 90 -4.13 -2.90 -6.98
C PRO A 90 -5.19 -3.90 -6.51
N LEU A 91 -6.33 -3.41 -5.98
CA LEU A 91 -7.41 -4.28 -5.51
C LEU A 91 -8.12 -4.97 -6.67
N LEU A 92 -8.34 -4.28 -7.79
CA LEU A 92 -8.95 -4.82 -8.99
C LEU A 92 -8.10 -5.96 -9.56
N LYS A 93 -6.78 -5.74 -9.68
CA LYS A 93 -5.83 -6.77 -10.12
C LYS A 93 -5.83 -7.97 -9.20
N LEU A 94 -5.82 -7.75 -7.87
CA LEU A 94 -5.81 -8.83 -6.89
C LEU A 94 -7.12 -9.62 -6.91
N ALA A 95 -8.25 -8.94 -7.06
CA ALA A 95 -9.56 -9.57 -7.15
C ALA A 95 -9.69 -10.43 -8.42
N GLU A 96 -9.13 -9.99 -9.53
CA GLU A 96 -9.09 -10.74 -10.78
C GLU A 96 -8.23 -12.00 -10.65
N LEU A 97 -7.00 -11.86 -10.10
CA LEU A 97 -6.06 -12.98 -9.92
C LEU A 97 -6.64 -14.13 -9.07
N PHE A 98 -7.43 -13.80 -8.06
CA PHE A 98 -7.92 -14.76 -7.08
C PHE A 98 -9.44 -15.01 -7.12
N ASP A 99 -10.14 -14.44 -8.10
CA ASP A 99 -11.60 -14.47 -8.19
C ASP A 99 -12.24 -14.07 -6.85
N LEU A 100 -11.94 -12.83 -6.41
CA LEU A 100 -12.41 -12.29 -5.14
C LEU A 100 -13.50 -11.26 -5.33
N THR A 101 -14.33 -11.12 -4.31
CA THR A 101 -15.34 -10.07 -4.26
C THR A 101 -14.75 -8.77 -3.70
N ILE A 102 -14.97 -7.67 -4.41
CA ILE A 102 -14.64 -6.33 -3.93
C ILE A 102 -15.81 -5.79 -3.13
N SER A 103 -15.56 -5.33 -1.92
CA SER A 103 -16.54 -4.68 -1.06
C SER A 103 -16.28 -3.18 -1.02
N LYS A 104 -17.33 -2.37 -1.24
CA LYS A 104 -17.28 -0.91 -1.05
C LYS A 104 -17.70 -0.57 0.37
N LYS A 105 -16.84 0.15 1.09
CA LYS A 105 -17.15 0.71 2.41
C LYS A 105 -17.29 2.23 2.28
N VAL A 106 -18.36 2.76 2.82
CA VAL A 106 -18.59 4.21 2.90
C VAL A 106 -18.64 4.57 4.37
N TYR A 107 -17.66 5.32 4.83
CA TYR A 107 -17.64 5.83 6.20
C TYR A 107 -18.40 7.15 6.25
N LEU A 108 -19.43 7.21 7.08
CA LEU A 108 -20.14 8.46 7.36
C LEU A 108 -19.44 9.17 8.53
N ILE A 109 -18.58 10.11 8.23
CA ILE A 109 -18.04 11.01 9.25
C ILE A 109 -18.91 12.26 9.30
N PRO A 110 -19.35 12.72 10.48
CA PRO A 110 -20.30 13.86 10.61
C PRO A 110 -19.75 15.19 10.09
N LYS A 111 -18.44 15.35 9.90
CA LYS A 111 -17.80 16.64 9.57
C LYS A 111 -16.59 16.49 8.62
N GLY A 112 -16.67 15.69 7.57
CA GLY A 112 -15.53 15.58 6.67
C GLY A 112 -15.87 14.99 5.31
N ASN A 113 -15.06 15.31 4.30
CA ASN A 113 -15.07 14.66 2.98
C ASN A 113 -14.51 13.24 3.11
N THR A 114 -15.35 12.30 3.54
CA THR A 114 -14.98 10.89 3.53
C THR A 114 -15.03 10.36 2.13
N GLN A 115 -13.88 10.01 1.61
CA GLN A 115 -13.82 9.25 0.39
C GLN A 115 -14.16 7.80 0.70
N PRO A 116 -14.98 7.14 -0.15
CA PRO A 116 -15.28 5.73 0.01
C PRO A 116 -14.00 4.91 -0.14
N SER A 117 -13.93 3.79 0.56
CA SER A 117 -12.87 2.81 0.39
C SER A 117 -13.37 1.54 -0.29
N LEU A 118 -12.47 0.83 -0.94
CA LEU A 118 -12.68 -0.51 -1.47
C LEU A 118 -11.85 -1.49 -0.66
N SER A 119 -12.37 -2.68 -0.43
CA SER A 119 -11.66 -3.74 0.25
C SER A 119 -11.81 -5.08 -0.44
N VAL A 120 -10.74 -5.87 -0.36
CA VAL A 120 -10.70 -7.28 -0.75
C VAL A 120 -10.35 -8.10 0.47
N GLU A 121 -11.08 -9.18 0.70
CA GLU A 121 -10.84 -10.08 1.82
C GLU A 121 -10.67 -11.52 1.32
N PHE A 122 -9.58 -12.14 1.75
CA PHE A 122 -9.33 -13.57 1.61
C PHE A 122 -9.74 -14.29 2.89
N SER A 123 -10.30 -15.48 2.75
CA SER A 123 -10.58 -16.35 3.89
C SER A 123 -10.23 -17.82 3.60
N GLY A 124 -9.98 -18.58 4.66
CA GLY A 124 -9.71 -20.01 4.54
C GLY A 124 -8.43 -20.33 3.77
N ILE A 125 -8.51 -21.27 2.82
CA ILE A 125 -7.36 -21.75 2.07
C ILE A 125 -6.76 -20.65 1.17
N LYS A 126 -7.58 -19.80 0.54
CA LYS A 126 -7.10 -18.68 -0.27
C LYS A 126 -6.25 -17.71 0.56
N ALA A 127 -6.68 -17.39 1.79
CA ALA A 127 -5.91 -16.53 2.70
C ALA A 127 -4.56 -17.14 3.09
N LYS A 128 -4.55 -18.45 3.39
CA LYS A 128 -3.33 -19.18 3.73
C LYS A 128 -2.34 -19.19 2.56
N LEU A 129 -2.81 -19.51 1.36
CA LEU A 129 -1.99 -19.55 0.15
C LEU A 129 -1.44 -18.17 -0.21
N PHE A 130 -2.29 -17.16 -0.16
CA PHE A 130 -1.87 -15.79 -0.44
C PHE A 130 -0.79 -15.34 0.55
N LEU A 131 -1.06 -15.46 1.87
CA LEU A 131 -0.10 -15.05 2.90
C LEU A 131 1.22 -15.84 2.79
N PHE A 132 1.16 -17.16 2.55
CA PHE A 132 2.34 -18.00 2.35
C PHE A 132 3.15 -17.57 1.12
N SER A 133 2.49 -17.19 0.02
CA SER A 133 3.14 -16.79 -1.23
C SER A 133 3.87 -15.45 -1.12
N ILE A 134 3.34 -14.51 -0.33
CA ILE A 134 3.97 -13.20 -0.12
C ILE A 134 4.92 -13.18 1.07
N TYR A 135 4.87 -14.19 1.94
CA TYR A 135 5.64 -14.28 3.19
C TYR A 135 7.14 -14.02 3.03
N PRO A 136 7.84 -14.59 2.00
CA PRO A 136 9.27 -14.34 1.81
C PRO A 136 9.62 -12.85 1.66
N TYR A 137 8.67 -12.06 1.18
CA TYR A 137 8.84 -10.65 0.85
C TYR A 137 8.33 -9.69 1.92
N LEU A 138 7.61 -10.18 2.95
CA LEU A 138 7.20 -9.34 4.08
C LEU A 138 8.41 -8.86 4.87
N LEU A 139 8.45 -7.60 5.21
CA LEU A 139 9.51 -6.96 6.01
C LEU A 139 8.96 -6.47 7.35
N GLU A 140 7.92 -5.64 7.35
CA GLU A 140 7.35 -5.03 8.55
C GLU A 140 6.50 -6.04 9.33
N LYS A 141 5.60 -6.76 8.66
CA LYS A 141 4.66 -7.70 9.29
C LYS A 141 5.13 -9.16 9.30
N LYS A 142 6.40 -9.41 8.98
CA LYS A 142 6.96 -10.78 8.84
C LYS A 142 6.81 -11.62 10.10
N GLU A 143 7.14 -11.08 11.27
CA GLU A 143 7.01 -11.80 12.52
C GLU A 143 5.56 -12.19 12.84
N LYS A 144 4.62 -11.27 12.60
CA LYS A 144 3.19 -11.57 12.75
C LYS A 144 2.75 -12.66 11.78
N ALA A 145 3.21 -12.60 10.52
CA ALA A 145 2.91 -13.60 9.51
C ALA A 145 3.46 -14.98 9.87
N THR A 146 4.70 -15.04 10.42
CA THR A 146 5.30 -16.28 10.94
C THR A 146 4.38 -16.94 11.96
N LYS A 147 3.97 -16.20 13.00
CA LYS A 147 3.09 -16.71 14.06
C LYS A 147 1.78 -17.25 13.49
N VAL A 148 1.18 -16.52 12.57
CA VAL A 148 -0.10 -16.90 11.94
C VAL A 148 0.07 -18.15 11.08
N LEU A 149 1.11 -18.23 10.25
CA LEU A 149 1.36 -19.37 9.37
C LEU A 149 1.67 -20.65 10.17
N LEU A 150 2.44 -20.55 11.27
CA LEU A 150 2.67 -21.67 12.20
C LEU A 150 1.35 -22.16 12.81
N GLN A 151 0.50 -21.25 13.31
CA GLN A 151 -0.83 -21.59 13.81
C GLN A 151 -1.71 -22.29 12.76
N MET A 152 -1.51 -21.98 11.48
CA MET A 152 -2.21 -22.60 10.35
C MET A 152 -1.55 -23.91 9.88
N GLY A 153 -0.54 -24.41 10.62
CA GLY A 153 0.12 -25.68 10.33
C GLY A 153 1.13 -25.62 9.17
N CYS A 154 1.68 -24.45 8.85
CA CYS A 154 2.79 -24.36 7.91
C CYS A 154 4.07 -24.84 8.62
N PRO A 155 4.86 -25.78 8.04
CA PRO A 155 6.11 -26.21 8.62
C PRO A 155 7.12 -25.07 8.69
N GLU A 156 7.81 -24.95 9.84
CA GLU A 156 8.76 -23.85 10.10
C GLU A 156 9.89 -23.77 9.08
N GLN A 157 10.33 -24.91 8.56
CA GLN A 157 11.39 -25.00 7.56
C GLN A 157 11.11 -24.21 6.26
N TYR A 158 9.84 -23.94 5.94
CA TYR A 158 9.45 -23.15 4.79
C TYR A 158 9.34 -21.65 5.09
N LEU A 159 9.55 -21.25 6.33
CA LEU A 159 9.45 -19.85 6.75
C LEU A 159 10.84 -19.22 6.79
N LEU A 160 11.24 -18.63 5.66
CA LEU A 160 12.53 -17.95 5.51
C LEU A 160 12.64 -16.75 6.47
N LYS A 161 13.81 -16.63 7.12
CA LYS A 161 14.09 -15.52 8.05
C LYS A 161 14.68 -14.29 7.37
N GLU A 162 15.34 -14.46 6.21
CA GLU A 162 16.01 -13.36 5.53
C GLU A 162 15.04 -12.34 4.94
N ARG A 163 15.41 -11.07 5.08
CA ARG A 163 14.70 -9.95 4.47
C ARG A 163 15.23 -9.72 3.07
N GLN A 164 14.34 -9.61 2.08
CA GLN A 164 14.72 -9.37 0.70
C GLN A 164 14.12 -8.04 0.24
N PHE A 165 14.99 -7.11 -0.18
CA PHE A 165 14.57 -5.86 -0.79
C PHE A 165 14.39 -6.05 -2.30
N SER A 166 13.39 -5.37 -2.88
CA SER A 166 13.23 -5.25 -4.33
C SER A 166 12.40 -4.01 -4.67
N PHE A 167 12.50 -3.52 -5.90
CA PHE A 167 11.70 -2.38 -6.35
C PHE A 167 10.21 -2.73 -6.48
N GLU A 168 9.86 -3.97 -6.79
CA GLU A 168 8.47 -4.42 -6.80
C GLU A 168 7.86 -4.35 -5.38
N TYR A 169 8.61 -4.80 -4.36
CA TYR A 169 8.18 -4.64 -2.97
C TYR A 169 8.03 -3.17 -2.60
N LEU A 170 9.02 -2.35 -2.94
CA LEU A 170 9.01 -0.92 -2.67
C LEU A 170 7.83 -0.23 -3.35
N ALA A 171 7.47 -0.64 -4.57
CA ALA A 171 6.31 -0.10 -5.29
C ALA A 171 5.00 -0.43 -4.57
N GLY A 172 4.80 -1.66 -4.13
CA GLY A 172 3.63 -2.03 -3.34
C GLY A 172 3.54 -1.25 -2.03
N TYR A 173 4.66 -1.10 -1.31
CA TYR A 173 4.71 -0.29 -0.09
C TYR A 173 4.51 1.21 -0.38
N THR A 174 4.96 1.70 -1.54
CA THR A 174 4.70 3.08 -1.99
C THR A 174 3.22 3.29 -2.29
N ASP A 175 2.59 2.34 -2.96
CA ASP A 175 1.17 2.42 -3.30
C ASP A 175 0.27 2.43 -2.05
N SER A 176 0.68 1.80 -0.95
CA SER A 176 0.00 1.90 0.35
C SER A 176 0.41 3.17 1.11
N GLU A 177 1.63 3.23 1.61
CA GLU A 177 2.11 4.21 2.61
C GLU A 177 2.98 5.34 2.02
N GLY A 178 3.28 5.29 0.72
CA GLY A 178 4.19 6.23 0.08
C GLY A 178 3.51 7.47 -0.46
N THR A 179 4.29 8.55 -0.52
CA THR A 179 3.92 9.81 -1.17
C THR A 179 4.93 10.13 -2.27
N VAL A 180 4.43 10.33 -3.47
CA VAL A 180 5.19 10.86 -4.61
C VAL A 180 4.68 12.25 -4.89
N CYS A 181 5.50 13.26 -4.66
CA CYS A 181 5.13 14.65 -4.84
C CYS A 181 5.82 15.26 -6.06
N PHE A 182 5.00 15.86 -6.93
CA PHE A 182 5.43 16.79 -7.97
C PHE A 182 4.44 17.96 -7.98
N SER A 183 4.88 19.14 -7.53
CA SER A 183 4.01 20.32 -7.48
C SER A 183 4.78 21.60 -7.79
N LEU A 184 4.11 22.52 -8.47
CA LEU A 184 4.61 23.87 -8.67
C LEU A 184 4.24 24.72 -7.46
N GLN A 185 5.23 25.34 -6.84
CA GLN A 185 5.04 26.26 -5.73
C GLN A 185 5.35 27.70 -6.18
N HIS A 186 4.41 28.60 -5.92
CA HIS A 186 4.59 30.03 -6.13
C HIS A 186 5.01 30.67 -4.82
N HIS A 187 6.20 31.29 -4.82
CA HIS A 187 6.74 31.98 -3.66
C HIS A 187 6.52 33.47 -3.81
N VAL A 188 5.53 33.98 -3.10
CA VAL A 188 5.26 35.43 -2.98
C VAL A 188 6.01 35.93 -1.74
N ARG A 189 6.98 36.82 -1.91
CA ARG A 189 7.69 37.45 -0.80
C ARG A 189 7.46 38.96 -0.86
N PRO A 190 7.08 39.59 0.26
CA PRO A 190 7.08 41.04 0.32
C PRO A 190 8.47 41.59 -0.07
N GLN A 191 8.52 42.59 -0.93
CA GLN A 191 9.76 43.26 -1.35
C GLN A 191 10.75 42.45 -2.20
N ARG A 192 10.37 41.27 -2.72
CA ARG A 192 11.20 40.46 -3.62
C ARG A 192 10.38 40.00 -4.84
N PRO A 193 11.02 39.75 -5.97
CA PRO A 193 10.31 39.18 -7.12
C PRO A 193 9.63 37.84 -6.75
N THR A 194 8.39 37.69 -7.20
CA THR A 194 7.70 36.41 -7.13
C THR A 194 8.43 35.41 -8.01
N TYR A 195 8.73 34.25 -7.47
CA TYR A 195 9.33 33.17 -8.25
C TYR A 195 8.56 31.86 -8.04
N SER A 196 8.67 30.97 -9.01
CA SER A 196 8.06 29.66 -8.95
C SER A 196 9.13 28.57 -8.90
N SER A 197 8.95 27.58 -8.09
CA SER A 197 9.81 26.41 -8.03
C SER A 197 9.02 25.13 -8.01
N TYR A 198 9.59 24.08 -8.60
CA TYR A 198 9.01 22.73 -8.47
C TYR A 198 9.44 22.11 -7.16
N HIS A 199 8.44 21.56 -6.46
CA HIS A 199 8.66 20.80 -5.23
C HIS A 199 8.48 19.32 -5.56
N MET A 200 9.58 18.58 -5.45
CA MET A 200 9.65 17.16 -5.80
C MET A 200 10.26 16.38 -4.65
N TYR A 201 9.64 15.28 -4.29
CA TYR A 201 10.20 14.33 -3.33
C TYR A 201 9.46 13.00 -3.37
N TYR A 202 10.15 11.98 -2.89
CA TYR A 202 9.59 10.68 -2.55
C TYR A 202 9.63 10.49 -1.03
N GLN A 203 8.56 9.97 -0.44
CA GLN A 203 8.46 9.79 0.99
C GLN A 203 7.74 8.50 1.34
N LEU A 204 8.26 7.79 2.33
CA LEU A 204 7.61 6.68 3.00
C LEU A 204 7.34 7.03 4.46
N THR A 205 6.28 6.47 5.00
CA THR A 205 5.93 6.55 6.42
C THR A 205 5.73 5.15 7.00
N SER A 206 6.12 4.94 8.24
CA SER A 206 5.88 3.70 8.97
C SER A 206 5.86 3.96 10.47
N ASN A 207 5.10 3.17 11.19
CA ASN A 207 5.19 3.07 12.65
C ASN A 207 6.42 2.24 13.08
N ASP A 208 7.00 1.43 12.18
CA ASP A 208 8.23 0.68 12.40
C ASP A 208 9.43 1.42 11.78
N GLY A 209 10.19 2.11 12.64
CA GLY A 209 11.41 2.80 12.21
C GLY A 209 12.49 1.85 11.71
N GLY A 210 12.56 0.61 12.20
CA GLY A 210 13.52 -0.40 11.78
C GLY A 210 13.30 -0.85 10.34
N HIS A 211 12.04 -0.96 9.94
CA HIS A 211 11.66 -1.25 8.56
C HIS A 211 12.15 -0.17 7.59
N LEU A 212 11.90 1.11 7.89
CA LEU A 212 12.36 2.21 7.04
C LEU A 212 13.89 2.32 6.98
N GLN A 213 14.61 1.99 8.07
CA GLN A 213 16.07 1.94 8.07
C GLN A 213 16.60 0.82 7.17
N PHE A 214 15.95 -0.34 7.15
CA PHE A 214 16.28 -1.41 6.22
C PHE A 214 16.10 -0.97 4.77
N ILE A 215 14.97 -0.34 4.43
CA ILE A 215 14.72 0.20 3.06
C ILE A 215 15.80 1.26 2.72
N LYS A 216 16.08 2.19 3.64
CA LYS A 216 17.09 3.23 3.45
C LYS A 216 18.47 2.63 3.14
N LYS A 217 18.92 1.67 3.93
CA LYS A 217 20.19 0.98 3.71
C LYS A 217 20.22 0.29 2.34
N SER A 218 19.18 -0.46 2.00
CA SER A 218 19.08 -1.14 0.70
C SER A 218 19.14 -0.17 -0.48
N LEU A 219 18.51 1.00 -0.36
CA LEU A 219 18.56 2.03 -1.40
C LEU A 219 19.96 2.69 -1.49
N ILE A 220 20.63 2.90 -0.36
CA ILE A 220 22.01 3.39 -0.33
C ILE A 220 22.97 2.41 -1.02
N ASP A 221 22.83 1.11 -0.73
CA ASP A 221 23.63 0.05 -1.34
C ASP A 221 23.42 -0.02 -2.88
N LEU A 222 22.26 0.44 -3.36
CA LEU A 222 21.94 0.60 -4.79
C LEU A 222 22.34 1.96 -5.38
N GLY A 223 23.02 2.83 -4.60
CA GLY A 223 23.51 4.12 -5.06
C GLY A 223 22.56 5.31 -4.87
N PHE A 224 21.40 5.11 -4.23
CA PHE A 224 20.46 6.18 -3.91
C PHE A 224 20.71 6.72 -2.51
N ASN A 225 21.52 7.77 -2.38
CA ASN A 225 21.98 8.28 -1.08
C ASN A 225 21.48 9.69 -0.71
N HIS A 226 20.56 10.27 -1.50
CA HIS A 226 20.06 11.63 -1.30
C HIS A 226 18.89 11.70 -0.31
N PHE A 227 19.08 11.16 0.88
CA PHE A 227 18.05 11.18 1.93
C PHE A 227 18.08 12.48 2.71
N ARG A 228 16.90 13.02 3.01
CA ARG A 228 16.76 14.07 4.01
C ARG A 228 16.90 13.47 5.40
N LYS A 229 17.25 14.33 6.37
CA LYS A 229 17.35 13.92 7.79
C LYS A 229 16.07 13.19 8.21
N ASP A 230 16.24 12.05 8.87
CA ASP A 230 15.14 11.25 9.39
C ASP A 230 14.25 12.10 10.31
N GLN A 231 12.97 12.03 10.10
CA GLN A 231 11.98 12.76 10.88
C GLN A 231 11.08 11.77 11.63
N LYS A 232 10.87 12.04 12.90
CA LYS A 232 9.79 11.42 13.67
C LYS A 232 8.63 12.42 13.73
N ARG A 233 7.46 12.05 13.26
CA ARG A 233 6.25 12.83 13.46
C ARG A 233 5.68 12.45 14.81
N THR A 234 5.64 13.39 15.74
CA THR A 234 4.96 13.24 17.03
C THR A 234 3.55 13.81 16.92
N TYR A 235 2.69 13.44 17.86
CA TYR A 235 1.30 13.97 17.96
C TYR A 235 1.30 15.49 17.93
N GLU A 236 2.17 16.14 18.70
CA GLU A 236 2.30 17.60 18.76
C GLU A 236 2.67 18.24 17.42
N HIS A 237 3.55 17.59 16.63
CA HIS A 237 3.88 18.07 15.30
C HIS A 237 2.68 18.05 14.36
N VAL A 238 1.86 17.00 14.42
CA VAL A 238 0.66 16.86 13.59
C VAL A 238 -0.39 17.88 14.02
N LYS A 239 -0.67 17.99 15.31
CA LYS A 239 -1.63 18.95 15.87
C LYS A 239 -1.26 20.39 15.51
N LYS A 240 0.01 20.77 15.65
CA LYS A 240 0.49 22.12 15.35
C LYS A 240 0.39 22.49 13.87
N ARG A 241 0.63 21.51 12.98
CA ARG A 241 0.73 21.79 11.54
C ARG A 241 -0.62 21.76 10.83
N GLU A 242 -1.52 20.91 11.23
CA GLU A 242 -2.76 20.63 10.49
C GLU A 242 -3.99 21.30 11.10
N GLY A 243 -3.86 21.90 12.31
CA GLY A 243 -4.97 22.61 12.98
C GLY A 243 -6.19 21.75 13.26
N VAL A 244 -6.10 20.43 13.04
CA VAL A 244 -7.18 19.48 13.12
C VAL A 244 -7.22 18.92 14.53
N ASP A 245 -8.34 19.11 15.18
CA ASP A 245 -8.69 18.42 16.41
C ASP A 245 -9.06 16.98 16.02
N TYR A 246 -8.04 16.13 15.82
CA TYR A 246 -8.31 14.71 15.67
C TYR A 246 -8.82 14.21 17.01
N ASN A 247 -10.01 13.63 17.02
CA ASN A 247 -10.55 12.86 18.16
C ASN A 247 -9.69 11.60 18.46
N THR A 248 -8.41 11.65 18.17
CA THR A 248 -7.44 10.61 18.45
C THR A 248 -6.91 10.83 19.86
N ASN A 249 -7.16 9.84 20.70
CA ASN A 249 -6.59 9.84 22.04
C ASN A 249 -5.06 9.94 21.94
N PRO A 250 -4.41 11.02 22.45
CA PRO A 250 -2.96 11.19 22.40
C PRO A 250 -2.19 10.01 22.97
N GLN A 251 -2.79 9.28 23.92
CA GLN A 251 -2.17 8.10 24.57
C GLN A 251 -2.09 6.88 23.66
N THR A 252 -2.93 6.80 22.62
CA THR A 252 -2.93 5.67 21.67
C THR A 252 -2.20 6.01 20.37
N TRP A 253 -1.80 7.27 20.17
CA TRP A 253 -1.12 7.69 18.96
C TRP A 253 0.35 7.23 18.95
N LYS A 254 0.72 6.48 17.93
CA LYS A 254 2.10 6.00 17.77
C LYS A 254 2.91 6.99 16.91
N PRO A 255 4.13 7.36 17.34
CA PRO A 255 5.02 8.15 16.51
C PRO A 255 5.29 7.49 15.17
N THR A 256 5.18 8.24 14.10
CA THR A 256 5.45 7.76 12.74
C THR A 256 6.84 8.18 12.31
N SER A 257 7.66 7.24 11.88
CA SER A 257 8.94 7.50 11.22
C SER A 257 8.71 7.89 9.77
N VAL A 258 9.53 8.79 9.26
CA VAL A 258 9.44 9.30 7.88
C VAL A 258 10.80 9.16 7.21
N LEU A 259 10.84 8.42 6.11
CA LEU A 259 11.96 8.35 5.20
C LEU A 259 11.67 9.20 3.98
N ARG A 260 12.50 10.19 3.69
CA ARG A 260 12.33 11.06 2.52
C ARG A 260 13.57 11.06 1.64
N LEU A 261 13.40 10.63 0.41
CA LEU A 261 14.38 10.82 -0.65
C LEU A 261 14.11 12.17 -1.33
N GLY A 262 15.13 13.00 -1.39
CA GLY A 262 15.13 14.28 -2.07
C GLY A 262 16.23 14.31 -3.12
N GLY A 263 16.68 15.50 -3.47
CA GLY A 263 17.78 15.69 -4.40
C GLY A 263 17.39 16.50 -5.63
N THR A 264 18.24 16.47 -6.62
CA THR A 264 17.98 17.13 -7.92
C THR A 264 16.93 16.32 -8.71
N PRO A 265 16.27 16.94 -9.71
CA PRO A 265 15.37 16.21 -10.61
C PRO A 265 16.04 15.00 -11.27
N ALA A 266 17.33 15.10 -11.62
CA ALA A 266 18.09 14.01 -12.23
C ALA A 266 18.24 12.80 -11.28
N GLN A 267 18.50 13.06 -10.00
CA GLN A 267 18.64 12.01 -9.00
C GLN A 267 17.31 11.30 -8.71
N LEU A 268 16.22 12.07 -8.59
CA LEU A 268 14.89 11.51 -8.45
C LEU A 268 14.43 10.76 -9.69
N SER A 269 14.77 11.24 -10.90
CA SER A 269 14.44 10.56 -12.15
C SER A 269 15.06 9.16 -12.22
N LYS A 270 16.36 9.03 -11.91
CA LYS A 270 17.03 7.72 -11.85
C LYS A 270 16.36 6.74 -10.88
N PHE A 271 15.90 7.24 -9.74
CA PHE A 271 15.16 6.43 -8.78
C PHE A 271 13.77 6.04 -9.32
N TYR A 272 13.05 6.97 -9.93
CA TYR A 272 11.73 6.71 -10.50
C TYR A 272 11.76 5.79 -11.72
N GLU A 273 12.81 5.82 -12.54
CA GLU A 273 13.01 4.87 -13.64
C GLU A 273 13.01 3.41 -13.15
N GLN A 274 13.51 3.16 -11.93
CA GLN A 274 13.50 1.83 -11.32
C GLN A 274 12.17 1.48 -10.66
N LEU A 275 11.42 2.44 -10.15
CA LEU A 275 10.23 2.22 -9.35
C LEU A 275 8.92 2.28 -10.15
N GLU A 276 8.82 3.22 -11.11
CA GLU A 276 7.61 3.52 -11.87
C GLU A 276 6.99 2.32 -12.59
N PRO A 277 7.77 1.40 -13.20
CA PRO A 277 7.21 0.25 -13.92
C PRO A 277 6.30 -0.63 -13.06
N PHE A 278 6.51 -0.63 -11.74
CA PHE A 278 5.79 -1.47 -10.79
C PHE A 278 4.65 -0.74 -10.06
N ILE A 279 4.57 0.60 -10.14
CA ILE A 279 3.51 1.40 -9.50
C ILE A 279 2.19 1.17 -10.24
N LEU A 280 1.14 0.81 -9.50
CA LEU A 280 -0.20 0.60 -10.05
C LEU A 280 -1.13 1.80 -9.82
N ILE A 281 -0.95 2.57 -8.74
CA ILE A 281 -1.78 3.75 -8.45
C ILE A 281 -1.45 4.88 -9.41
N LYS A 282 -2.40 5.21 -10.27
CA LYS A 282 -2.25 6.09 -11.42
C LYS A 282 -1.64 7.46 -11.08
N HIS A 283 -2.16 8.19 -10.09
CA HIS A 283 -1.66 9.53 -9.78
C HIS A 283 -0.21 9.52 -9.23
N LYS A 284 0.21 8.47 -8.53
CA LYS A 284 1.60 8.32 -8.07
C LYS A 284 2.53 8.08 -9.26
N LYS A 285 2.10 7.24 -10.19
CA LYS A 285 2.79 6.99 -11.46
C LYS A 285 2.93 8.26 -12.30
N GLU A 286 1.87 9.02 -12.45
CA GLU A 286 1.85 10.30 -13.16
C GLU A 286 2.82 11.30 -12.55
N ASN A 287 2.89 11.43 -11.22
CA ASN A 287 3.84 12.31 -10.55
C ASN A 287 5.30 11.92 -10.78
N MET A 288 5.61 10.61 -10.85
CA MET A 288 6.94 10.13 -11.23
C MET A 288 7.28 10.50 -12.68
N LEU A 289 6.36 10.24 -13.61
CA LEU A 289 6.53 10.57 -15.02
C LEU A 289 6.70 12.09 -15.23
N HIS A 290 5.96 12.91 -14.50
CA HIS A 290 6.15 14.38 -14.52
C HIS A 290 7.53 14.80 -14.06
N THR A 291 8.06 14.18 -12.99
CA THR A 291 9.41 14.45 -12.51
C THR A 291 10.48 14.09 -13.55
N MET A 292 10.35 12.91 -14.16
CA MET A 292 11.29 12.44 -15.19
C MET A 292 11.26 13.33 -16.42
N LYS A 293 10.07 13.71 -16.90
CA LYS A 293 9.89 14.64 -18.01
C LYS A 293 10.47 16.03 -17.71
N TYR A 294 10.25 16.54 -16.50
CA TYR A 294 10.81 17.83 -16.07
C TYR A 294 12.35 17.81 -16.09
N ASN A 295 12.96 16.72 -15.61
CA ASN A 295 14.40 16.54 -15.66
C ASN A 295 14.93 16.58 -17.11
N HIS A 296 14.23 15.92 -18.03
CA HIS A 296 14.63 15.93 -19.45
C HIS A 296 14.60 17.34 -20.05
N ILE A 297 13.58 18.14 -19.73
CA ILE A 297 13.43 19.53 -20.22
C ILE A 297 14.57 20.44 -19.69
N ILE A 298 14.98 20.28 -18.43
CA ILE A 298 16.05 21.10 -17.85
C ILE A 298 17.39 20.78 -18.51
N ASN A 299 17.66 19.52 -18.84
CA ASN A 299 18.93 19.10 -19.42
C ASN A 299 19.10 19.45 -20.91
N ILE A 300 18.02 19.94 -21.56
CA ILE A 300 18.06 20.40 -22.97
C ILE A 300 18.39 21.92 -23.04
N ARG A 301 18.28 22.65 -21.95
CA ARG A 301 18.61 24.09 -21.84
C ARG A 301 20.02 24.29 -21.34
#